data_ee7d7e46d1e326fdf71ccebb0c28d203
#
_entry.id   ee7d7e46d1e326fdf71ccebb0c28d203
#
_cell.length_a   1.000
_cell.length_b   1.000
_cell.length_c   1.000
_cell.angle_alpha   90.00
_cell.angle_beta   90.00
_cell.angle_gamma   90.00
#
_symmetry.space_group_name_H-M   'P 1'
#
loop_
_entity.id
_entity.type
_entity.pdbx_description
1 polymer ?
#
loop_
_entity_poly.entity_id
_entity_poly.type
_entity_poly.pdbx_seq_one_letter_code
_entity_poly.pdbx_strand_id
1 'polypeptide(L)'
;MNNINHKNIMSFKGIDAGSFGSLLSFMENNEEPWGVKDCESRFMYANKATLKFSQLPINFSIEGRLDNECPAQWADFAPDLQRQDREVETAKKRVAMIQTCLWGQEHTLCEKYPLFDNEKKCIGTIFHVTKFNFISLYD
;
A
#
# COMPACT_ATOMS: atom_id res chain seq x y z
N MET A 1 -9.82 -17.57 7.16
CA MET A 1 -8.83 -17.39 8.22
C MET A 1 -7.96 -16.18 7.92
N ASN A 2 -7.80 -15.37 8.90
CA ASN A 2 -7.05 -14.13 8.78
C ASN A 2 -5.56 -14.37 9.04
N ASN A 3 -4.73 -14.16 8.02
CA ASN A 3 -3.29 -14.36 8.11
C ASN A 3 -2.53 -13.04 8.30
N ILE A 4 -3.23 -11.99 8.72
CA ILE A 4 -2.59 -10.70 8.95
C ILE A 4 -1.61 -10.84 10.11
N ASN A 5 -0.39 -10.40 9.88
CA ASN A 5 0.59 -10.34 10.95
C ASN A 5 0.41 -9.04 11.72
N HIS A 6 -0.60 -9.01 12.59
CA HIS A 6 -0.88 -7.84 13.43
C HIS A 6 0.31 -7.43 14.28
N LYS A 7 1.17 -8.38 14.62
CA LYS A 7 2.31 -8.10 15.48
C LYS A 7 3.30 -7.12 14.84
N ASN A 8 3.58 -7.27 13.54
CA ASN A 8 4.49 -6.37 12.86
C ASN A 8 3.92 -4.97 12.72
N ILE A 9 2.62 -4.88 12.47
CA ILE A 9 1.95 -3.59 12.29
C ILE A 9 1.75 -2.88 13.61
N MET A 10 1.38 -3.62 14.64
CA MET A 10 1.21 -3.07 15.98
C MET A 10 2.53 -2.62 16.62
N SER A 11 3.66 -2.89 15.97
CA SER A 11 4.95 -2.41 16.45
C SER A 11 5.19 -0.93 16.15
N PHE A 12 4.35 -0.27 15.34
CA PHE A 12 4.39 1.18 15.17
C PHE A 12 4.08 1.84 16.52
N LYS A 13 5.08 2.50 17.08
CA LYS A 13 4.90 3.18 18.35
C LYS A 13 3.98 4.39 18.21
N GLY A 14 3.13 4.60 19.20
CA GLY A 14 2.28 5.77 19.24
C GLY A 14 1.01 5.68 18.41
N ILE A 15 0.70 4.52 17.85
CA ILE A 15 -0.57 4.32 17.14
C ILE A 15 -1.59 3.75 18.10
N ASP A 16 -2.80 4.29 18.06
CA ASP A 16 -3.92 3.71 18.78
C ASP A 16 -4.27 2.35 18.19
N ALA A 17 -4.05 1.29 18.95
CA ALA A 17 -4.23 -0.07 18.49
C ALA A 17 -5.67 -0.36 18.03
N GLY A 18 -6.67 0.21 18.71
CA GLY A 18 -8.07 -0.01 18.35
C GLY A 18 -8.42 0.57 17.00
N SER A 19 -8.06 1.84 16.78
CA SER A 19 -8.31 2.52 15.50
C SER A 19 -7.55 1.87 14.37
N PHE A 20 -6.30 1.49 14.61
CA PHE A 20 -5.48 0.86 13.57
C PHE A 20 -5.99 -0.55 13.25
N GLY A 21 -6.46 -1.29 14.26
CA GLY A 21 -7.07 -2.60 14.04
C GLY A 21 -8.31 -2.51 13.18
N SER A 22 -9.13 -1.47 13.37
CA SER A 22 -10.31 -1.24 12.53
C SER A 22 -9.93 -0.96 11.09
N LEU A 23 -8.87 -0.15 10.88
CA LEU A 23 -8.37 0.15 9.54
C LEU A 23 -7.86 -1.13 8.86
N LEU A 24 -7.11 -1.96 9.58
CA LEU A 24 -6.62 -3.22 9.04
C LEU A 24 -7.76 -4.15 8.64
N SER A 25 -8.80 -4.25 9.47
CA SER A 25 -9.97 -5.05 9.14
C SER A 25 -10.66 -4.54 7.88
N PHE A 26 -10.80 -3.23 7.75
CA PHE A 26 -11.37 -2.61 6.55
C PHE A 26 -10.55 -3.00 5.31
N MET A 27 -9.24 -2.84 5.38
CA MET A 27 -8.37 -3.13 4.25
C MET A 27 -8.40 -4.62 3.89
N GLU A 28 -8.38 -5.50 4.88
CA GLU A 28 -8.34 -6.94 4.63
C GLU A 28 -9.61 -7.43 3.94
N ASN A 29 -10.74 -6.82 4.24
CA ASN A 29 -12.03 -7.21 3.66
C ASN A 29 -12.35 -6.44 2.37
N ASN A 30 -11.46 -5.57 1.91
CA ASN A 30 -11.67 -4.79 0.71
C ASN A 30 -11.18 -5.54 -0.53
N GLU A 31 -11.89 -5.39 -1.63
CA GLU A 31 -11.56 -6.07 -2.87
C GLU A 31 -10.48 -5.36 -3.68
N GLU A 32 -10.14 -4.14 -3.31
CA GLU A 32 -9.09 -3.38 -3.96
C GLU A 32 -7.79 -3.47 -3.18
N PRO A 33 -6.64 -3.30 -3.85
CA PRO A 33 -5.34 -3.35 -3.17
C PRO A 33 -5.18 -2.20 -2.17
N TRP A 34 -4.88 -2.58 -0.94
CA TRP A 34 -4.54 -1.66 0.15
C TRP A 34 -3.32 -2.21 0.87
N GLY A 35 -2.53 -1.33 1.43
CA GLY A 35 -1.43 -1.76 2.28
C GLY A 35 -0.78 -0.61 3.01
N VAL A 36 0.23 -0.94 3.79
CA VAL A 36 0.95 0.00 4.64
C VAL A 36 2.44 -0.22 4.47
N LYS A 37 3.20 0.86 4.34
CA LYS A 37 4.65 0.83 4.31
C LYS A 37 5.19 1.74 5.40
N ASP A 38 6.40 1.44 5.87
CA ASP A 38 7.09 2.33 6.81
C ASP A 38 7.80 3.47 6.06
N CYS A 39 8.52 4.33 6.78
CA CYS A 39 9.20 5.47 6.18
C CYS A 39 10.44 5.10 5.38
N GLU A 40 10.80 3.84 5.33
CA GLU A 40 11.85 3.32 4.44
C GLU A 40 11.26 2.63 3.22
N SER A 41 9.95 2.73 3.02
CA SER A 41 9.19 2.07 1.95
C SER A 41 9.15 0.55 2.07
N ARG A 42 9.41 0.01 3.26
CA ARG A 42 9.27 -1.41 3.49
C ARG A 42 7.81 -1.73 3.78
N PHE A 43 7.31 -2.79 3.16
CA PHE A 43 5.94 -3.22 3.40
C PHE A 43 5.78 -3.69 4.84
N MET A 44 4.79 -3.14 5.52
CA MET A 44 4.40 -3.59 6.84
C MET A 44 3.17 -4.49 6.74
N TYR A 45 2.34 -4.26 5.73
CA TYR A 45 1.12 -5.00 5.51
C TYR A 45 0.67 -4.80 4.07
N ALA A 46 0.10 -5.85 3.47
CA ALA A 46 -0.62 -5.77 2.21
C ALA A 46 -1.82 -6.70 2.31
N ASN A 47 -2.98 -6.24 1.85
CA ASN A 47 -4.17 -7.07 1.93
C ASN A 47 -4.19 -8.16 0.84
N LYS A 48 -5.16 -9.06 0.93
CA LYS A 48 -5.28 -10.17 -0.02
C LYS A 48 -5.39 -9.69 -1.46
N ALA A 49 -6.11 -8.61 -1.69
CA ALA A 49 -6.27 -8.06 -3.03
C ALA A 49 -4.93 -7.63 -3.61
N THR A 50 -4.05 -7.00 -2.81
CA THR A 50 -2.71 -6.62 -3.25
C THR A 50 -1.92 -7.85 -3.69
N LEU A 51 -1.92 -8.89 -2.88
CA LEU A 51 -1.18 -10.12 -3.19
C LEU A 51 -1.71 -10.78 -4.45
N LYS A 52 -3.03 -10.82 -4.60
CA LYS A 52 -3.69 -11.43 -5.75
C LYS A 52 -3.41 -10.66 -7.04
N PHE A 53 -3.60 -9.33 -7.02
CA PHE A 53 -3.35 -8.50 -8.20
C PHE A 53 -1.88 -8.48 -8.59
N SER A 54 -0.99 -8.60 -7.61
CA SER A 54 0.45 -8.64 -7.84
C SER A 54 0.92 -9.98 -8.39
N GLN A 55 0.05 -11.00 -8.37
CA GLN A 55 0.39 -12.37 -8.79
C GLN A 55 1.61 -12.90 -8.04
N LEU A 56 1.70 -12.53 -6.76
CA LEU A 56 2.77 -13.03 -5.90
C LEU A 56 2.57 -14.49 -5.56
N PRO A 57 3.66 -15.25 -5.37
CA PRO A 57 3.53 -16.64 -4.93
C PRO A 57 2.71 -16.74 -3.66
N ILE A 58 1.92 -17.81 -3.54
CA ILE A 58 0.95 -17.97 -2.45
C ILE A 58 1.59 -17.90 -1.06
N ASN A 59 2.86 -18.32 -0.95
CA ASN A 59 3.59 -18.33 0.32
C ASN A 59 4.58 -17.17 0.45
N PHE A 60 4.48 -16.19 -0.44
CA PHE A 60 5.41 -15.06 -0.39
C PHE A 60 5.12 -14.18 0.80
N SER A 61 6.15 -13.90 1.59
CA SER A 61 6.05 -13.00 2.73
C SER A 61 6.51 -11.62 2.28
N ILE A 62 5.55 -10.68 2.20
CA ILE A 62 5.83 -9.33 1.70
C ILE A 62 6.37 -8.41 2.81
N GLU A 63 6.08 -8.71 4.08
CA GLU A 63 6.48 -7.86 5.21
C GLU A 63 7.99 -7.70 5.27
N GLY A 64 8.42 -6.46 5.44
CA GLY A 64 9.82 -6.10 5.51
C GLY A 64 10.51 -5.91 4.18
N ARG A 65 9.85 -6.18 3.08
CA ARG A 65 10.47 -6.07 1.75
C ARG A 65 10.25 -4.71 1.13
N LEU A 66 11.23 -4.28 0.34
CA LEU A 66 11.08 -3.12 -0.53
C LEU A 66 10.36 -3.53 -1.82
N ASP A 67 9.86 -2.55 -2.57
CA ASP A 67 9.16 -2.82 -3.83
C ASP A 67 10.01 -3.67 -4.79
N ASN A 68 11.30 -3.35 -4.91
CA ASN A 68 12.19 -4.06 -5.82
C ASN A 68 12.59 -5.45 -5.33
N GLU A 69 12.20 -5.81 -4.12
CA GLU A 69 12.47 -7.14 -3.55
C GLU A 69 11.29 -8.08 -3.72
N CYS A 70 10.24 -7.63 -4.40
CA CYS A 70 9.04 -8.43 -4.63
C CYS A 70 9.03 -8.95 -6.06
N PRO A 71 8.68 -10.23 -6.30
CA PRO A 71 8.60 -10.77 -7.66
C PRO A 71 7.27 -10.38 -8.32
N ALA A 72 7.06 -9.10 -8.50
CA ALA A 72 5.84 -8.54 -9.05
C ALA A 72 6.17 -7.59 -10.21
N GLN A 73 5.21 -7.41 -11.11
CA GLN A 73 5.39 -6.57 -12.28
C GLN A 73 5.75 -5.13 -11.90
N TRP A 74 5.12 -4.61 -10.85
CA TRP A 74 5.38 -3.23 -10.40
C TRP A 74 6.75 -3.06 -9.73
N ALA A 75 7.50 -4.13 -9.49
CA ALA A 75 8.82 -4.03 -8.87
C ALA A 75 9.81 -3.21 -9.72
N ASP A 76 9.63 -3.24 -11.04
CA ASP A 76 10.50 -2.48 -11.95
C ASP A 76 10.31 -0.96 -11.80
N PHE A 77 9.21 -0.54 -11.18
CA PHE A 77 8.92 0.87 -10.93
C PHE A 77 9.27 1.31 -9.52
N ALA A 78 10.05 0.50 -8.80
CA ALA A 78 10.39 0.79 -7.40
C ALA A 78 10.95 2.19 -7.17
N PRO A 79 11.87 2.73 -8.00
CA PRO A 79 12.36 4.08 -7.78
C PRO A 79 11.25 5.13 -7.78
N ASP A 80 10.30 5.01 -8.71
CA ASP A 80 9.16 5.93 -8.77
C ASP A 80 8.22 5.75 -7.59
N LEU A 81 7.93 4.50 -7.23
CA LEU A 81 7.03 4.21 -6.12
C LEU A 81 7.59 4.73 -4.81
N GLN A 82 8.90 4.56 -4.58
CA GLN A 82 9.53 5.02 -3.35
C GLN A 82 9.66 6.54 -3.32
N ARG A 83 9.87 7.17 -4.46
CA ARG A 83 9.85 8.63 -4.53
C ARG A 83 8.48 9.17 -4.15
N GLN A 84 7.40 8.53 -4.61
CA GLN A 84 6.04 8.91 -4.25
C GLN A 84 5.80 8.78 -2.74
N ASP A 85 6.35 7.73 -2.13
CA ASP A 85 6.26 7.58 -0.67
C ASP A 85 6.90 8.77 0.05
N ARG A 86 8.08 9.22 -0.44
CA ARG A 86 8.77 10.39 0.14
C ARG A 86 7.95 11.67 -0.05
N GLU A 87 7.29 11.80 -1.20
CA GLU A 87 6.44 12.98 -1.45
C GLU A 87 5.27 13.05 -0.45
N VAL A 88 4.65 11.91 -0.19
CA VAL A 88 3.54 11.84 0.78
C VAL A 88 4.01 12.23 2.17
N GLU A 89 5.16 11.71 2.58
CA GLU A 89 5.73 12.00 3.91
C GLU A 89 6.05 13.48 4.05
N THR A 90 6.59 14.09 3.00
CA THR A 90 6.95 15.50 3.02
C THR A 90 5.71 16.40 2.98
N ALA A 91 4.77 16.08 2.11
CA ALA A 91 3.54 16.86 1.95
C ALA A 91 2.59 16.70 3.13
N LYS A 92 2.67 15.58 3.83
CA LYS A 92 1.80 15.23 4.97
C LYS A 92 0.32 15.28 4.59
N LYS A 93 0.03 14.89 3.35
CA LYS A 93 -1.34 14.84 2.84
C LYS A 93 -1.43 13.79 1.75
N ARG A 94 -2.66 13.43 1.38
CA ARG A 94 -2.94 12.49 0.30
C ARG A 94 -2.30 12.96 -1.00
N VAL A 95 -1.68 12.02 -1.71
CA VAL A 95 -1.19 12.23 -3.07
C VAL A 95 -1.83 11.16 -3.95
N ALA A 96 -2.35 11.55 -5.09
CA ALA A 96 -2.99 10.62 -6.02
C ALA A 96 -2.34 10.79 -7.41
N MET A 97 -2.21 9.67 -8.11
CA MET A 97 -1.63 9.67 -9.44
C MET A 97 -2.22 8.55 -10.27
N ILE A 98 -2.28 8.76 -11.57
CA ILE A 98 -2.68 7.71 -12.52
C ILE A 98 -1.40 7.04 -12.99
N GLN A 99 -1.37 5.71 -12.91
CA GLN A 99 -0.22 4.93 -13.31
C GLN A 99 -0.64 3.90 -14.35
N THR A 100 0.25 3.63 -15.29
CA THR A 100 0.02 2.68 -16.36
C THR A 100 1.02 1.53 -16.22
N CYS A 101 0.57 0.33 -16.51
CA CYS A 101 1.41 -0.86 -16.58
C CYS A 101 1.96 -1.39 -15.25
N LEU A 102 1.50 -0.88 -14.11
CA LEU A 102 1.86 -1.49 -12.83
C LEU A 102 1.15 -2.83 -12.63
N TRP A 103 -0.06 -2.95 -13.16
CA TRP A 103 -0.94 -4.10 -12.99
C TRP A 103 -1.37 -4.62 -14.36
N GLY A 104 -0.39 -4.91 -15.23
CA GLY A 104 -0.65 -5.28 -16.60
C GLY A 104 -0.75 -4.05 -17.49
N GLN A 105 -1.66 -4.07 -18.45
CA GLN A 105 -1.83 -2.97 -19.39
C GLN A 105 -2.88 -1.95 -18.94
N GLU A 106 -3.43 -2.13 -17.76
CA GLU A 106 -4.50 -1.27 -17.28
C GLU A 106 -3.96 -0.01 -16.63
N HIS A 107 -4.72 1.08 -16.75
CA HIS A 107 -4.48 2.28 -15.98
C HIS A 107 -5.03 2.08 -14.58
N THR A 108 -4.31 2.60 -13.59
CA THR A 108 -4.76 2.54 -12.20
C THR A 108 -4.64 3.91 -11.57
N LEU A 109 -5.56 4.20 -10.65
CA LEU A 109 -5.46 5.34 -9.76
C LEU A 109 -4.79 4.84 -8.49
N CYS A 110 -3.62 5.38 -8.19
CA CYS A 110 -2.91 5.05 -6.97
C CYS A 110 -3.03 6.23 -6.01
N GLU A 111 -3.55 5.96 -4.83
CA GLU A 111 -3.66 6.96 -3.78
C GLU A 111 -2.74 6.57 -2.64
N LYS A 112 -2.03 7.55 -2.12
CA LYS A 112 -1.16 7.33 -0.96
C LYS A 112 -1.49 8.35 0.10
N TYR A 113 -1.56 7.87 1.33
CA TYR A 113 -1.94 8.68 2.49
C TYR A 113 -0.82 8.60 3.51
N PRO A 114 -0.49 9.70 4.18
CA PRO A 114 0.47 9.63 5.28
C PRO A 114 -0.19 8.93 6.48
N LEU A 115 0.60 8.13 7.17
CA LEU A 115 0.19 7.49 8.41
C LEU A 115 0.87 8.22 9.56
N PHE A 116 0.09 8.75 10.48
CA PHE A 116 0.60 9.53 11.61
C PHE A 116 0.46 8.77 12.91
N ASP A 117 1.41 8.99 13.82
CA ASP A 117 1.28 8.50 15.19
C ASP A 117 0.44 9.49 16.02
N ASN A 118 0.29 9.20 17.31
CA ASN A 118 -0.50 10.04 18.22
C ASN A 118 0.10 11.44 18.41
N GLU A 119 1.37 11.62 18.08
CA GLU A 119 2.06 12.92 18.18
C GLU A 119 2.08 13.64 16.84
N LYS A 120 1.33 13.13 15.87
CA LYS A 120 1.23 13.68 14.51
C LYS A 120 2.51 13.60 13.71
N LYS A 121 3.40 12.69 14.09
CA LYS A 121 4.60 12.40 13.32
C LYS A 121 4.25 11.39 12.23
N CYS A 122 4.71 11.61 11.00
CA CYS A 122 4.49 10.66 9.92
C CYS A 122 5.42 9.46 10.11
N ILE A 123 4.83 8.27 10.22
CA ILE A 123 5.55 7.02 10.49
C ILE A 123 5.45 6.03 9.34
N GLY A 124 4.78 6.40 8.27
CA GLY A 124 4.65 5.53 7.11
C GLY A 124 3.64 6.05 6.13
N THR A 125 3.29 5.21 5.18
CA THR A 125 2.29 5.53 4.15
C THR A 125 1.28 4.39 4.03
N ILE A 126 0.07 4.75 3.65
CA ILE A 126 -0.98 3.80 3.29
C ILE A 126 -1.21 3.95 1.80
N PHE A 127 -1.21 2.85 1.07
CA PHE A 127 -1.53 2.90 -0.36
C PHE A 127 -2.87 2.26 -0.65
N HIS A 128 -3.50 2.74 -1.72
CA HIS A 128 -4.75 2.22 -2.24
C HIS A 128 -4.70 2.29 -3.76
N VAL A 129 -5.10 1.22 -4.44
CA VAL A 129 -5.08 1.15 -5.89
C VAL A 129 -6.45 0.83 -6.42
N THR A 130 -6.93 1.64 -7.36
CA THR A 130 -8.20 1.41 -8.03
C THR A 130 -7.95 1.26 -9.53
N LYS A 131 -8.54 0.26 -10.16
CA LYS A 131 -8.47 0.13 -11.61
C LYS A 131 -9.32 1.23 -12.23
N PHE A 132 -8.75 1.88 -13.23
CA PHE A 132 -9.38 3.00 -13.89
C PHE A 132 -9.72 2.59 -15.32
N ASN A 133 -11.01 2.46 -15.63
CA ASN A 133 -11.43 2.07 -16.96
C ASN A 133 -11.66 3.31 -17.81
N PHE A 134 -10.65 3.66 -18.62
CA PHE A 134 -10.73 4.84 -19.47
C PHE A 134 -11.76 4.71 -20.58
N ILE A 135 -12.10 3.49 -20.98
CA ILE A 135 -13.10 3.29 -22.03
C ILE A 135 -14.44 3.87 -21.62
N SER A 136 -14.83 3.69 -20.37
CA SER A 136 -16.10 4.19 -19.88
C SER A 136 -16.19 5.72 -19.83
N LEU A 137 -15.07 6.41 -19.95
CA LEU A 137 -15.06 7.87 -19.99
C LEU A 137 -15.47 8.43 -21.34
N TYR A 138 -15.45 7.62 -22.39
CA TYR A 138 -15.73 8.05 -23.75
C TYR A 138 -17.05 7.50 -24.31
N ASP A 139 -17.75 6.72 -23.52
CA ASP A 139 -19.03 6.12 -23.93
C ASP A 139 -20.21 7.11 -23.77
#